data_2c40368f1c999a57bd535c0ba401df7e
#
_entry.id   2c40368f1c999a57bd535c0ba401df7e
#
_cell.length_a   1.000
_cell.length_b   1.000
_cell.length_c   1.000
_cell.angle_alpha   90.00
_cell.angle_beta   90.00
_cell.angle_gamma   90.00
#
_symmetry.space_group_name_H-M   'P 1'
#
loop_
_entity.id
_entity.type
_entity.pdbx_description
1 polymer ?
#
loop_
_entity_poly.entity_id
_entity_poly.type
_entity_poly.pdbx_seq_one_letter_code
_entity_poly.pdbx_strand_id
1 'polypeptide(L)'
;REKAWSAFLNEKELFETMLLGNSKKLREAEKKEAAASGNGGEPDWEALLQEAQDEGEVQNQNQFYIDEKAYKRLEPHLEKKKGINSDAYKGYQSGPEFDDLRCFLQTCQDLGIEPMLVIVPVNGYYYDYTGFPKEAREKYYEKIRKIAEEYGVKVADLSDQEYTKYFFEDRVHLGKKGWVMVDESLYEFYK
;
A
#
# COMPACT_ATOMS: atom_id res chain seq x y z
N ARG A 1 25.85 19.72 -18.00
CA ARG A 1 26.25 18.82 -16.87
C ARG A 1 25.96 19.46 -15.49
N GLU A 2 26.32 20.73 -15.27
CA GLU A 2 26.06 21.41 -13.98
C GLU A 2 24.57 21.58 -13.65
N LYS A 3 23.71 21.89 -14.65
CA LYS A 3 22.25 22.02 -14.42
C LYS A 3 21.57 20.69 -14.07
N ALA A 4 22.02 19.56 -14.62
CA ALA A 4 21.50 18.25 -14.30
C ALA A 4 21.94 17.81 -12.90
N TRP A 5 23.16 18.17 -12.49
CA TRP A 5 23.68 17.86 -11.15
C TRP A 5 22.99 18.68 -10.04
N SER A 6 22.70 19.97 -10.30
CA SER A 6 21.97 20.83 -9.36
C SER A 6 20.50 20.40 -9.21
N ALA A 7 19.87 19.92 -10.28
CA ALA A 7 18.51 19.33 -10.19
C ALA A 7 18.51 18.06 -9.36
N PHE A 8 19.48 17.16 -9.57
CA PHE A 8 19.64 15.93 -8.79
C PHE A 8 19.89 16.20 -7.30
N LEU A 9 20.70 17.19 -6.95
CA LEU A 9 20.92 17.57 -5.56
C LEU A 9 19.67 18.17 -4.90
N ASN A 10 18.89 18.97 -5.63
CA ASN A 10 17.61 19.49 -5.15
C ASN A 10 16.56 18.39 -4.94
N GLU A 11 16.49 17.40 -5.82
CA GLU A 11 15.61 16.24 -5.65
C GLU A 11 16.05 15.38 -4.46
N LYS A 12 17.36 15.19 -4.26
CA LYS A 12 17.90 14.47 -3.11
C LYS A 12 17.59 15.20 -1.79
N GLU A 13 17.80 16.52 -1.72
CA GLU A 13 17.44 17.32 -0.54
C GLU A 13 15.93 17.30 -0.27
N LEU A 14 15.09 17.36 -1.32
CA LEU A 14 13.64 17.25 -1.18
C LEU A 14 13.24 15.87 -0.66
N PHE A 15 13.85 14.81 -1.18
CA PHE A 15 13.61 13.43 -0.77
C PHE A 15 14.09 13.19 0.70
N GLU A 16 15.27 13.67 1.06
CA GLU A 16 15.77 13.62 2.45
C GLU A 16 14.87 14.44 3.39
N THR A 17 14.40 15.62 2.97
CA THR A 17 13.48 16.44 3.77
C THR A 17 12.11 15.79 3.93
N MET A 18 11.59 15.14 2.90
CA MET A 18 10.35 14.37 2.99
C MET A 18 10.50 13.15 3.90
N LEU A 19 11.58 12.38 3.76
CA LEU A 19 11.84 11.19 4.58
C LEU A 19 12.20 11.55 6.03
N LEU A 20 13.14 12.44 6.24
CA LEU A 20 13.63 12.81 7.57
C LEU A 20 12.68 13.77 8.29
N GLY A 21 12.01 14.68 7.58
CA GLY A 21 11.01 15.59 8.14
C GLY A 21 9.75 14.86 8.61
N ASN A 22 9.27 13.90 7.84
CA ASN A 22 8.16 13.06 8.22
C ASN A 22 8.56 12.06 9.32
N SER A 23 9.75 11.45 9.25
CA SER A 23 10.21 10.54 10.30
C SER A 23 10.40 11.24 11.66
N LYS A 24 10.78 12.51 11.66
CA LYS A 24 10.90 13.28 12.91
C LYS A 24 9.53 13.63 13.51
N LYS A 25 8.56 14.04 12.67
CA LYS A 25 7.17 14.28 13.10
C LYS A 25 6.47 12.99 13.51
N LEU A 26 6.70 11.89 12.79
CA LEU A 26 6.20 10.56 13.17
C LEU A 26 6.81 10.11 14.50
N ARG A 27 8.11 10.18 14.68
CA ARG A 27 8.76 9.84 15.96
C ARG A 27 8.33 10.75 17.13
N GLU A 28 8.00 12.01 16.87
CA GLU A 28 7.44 12.89 17.90
C GLU A 28 5.97 12.61 18.19
N ALA A 29 5.18 12.18 17.19
CA ALA A 29 3.81 11.71 17.36
C ALA A 29 3.79 10.38 18.10
N GLU A 30 4.60 9.40 17.70
CA GLU A 30 4.78 8.10 18.36
C GLU A 30 5.24 8.28 19.82
N LYS A 31 6.17 9.18 20.10
CA LYS A 31 6.59 9.50 21.47
C LYS A 31 5.49 10.14 22.29
N LYS A 32 4.61 10.94 21.66
CA LYS A 32 3.43 11.51 22.33
C LYS A 32 2.36 10.45 22.59
N GLU A 33 2.11 9.56 21.64
CA GLU A 33 1.15 8.45 21.80
C GLU A 33 1.68 7.40 22.80
N ALA A 34 2.95 7.02 22.71
CA ALA A 34 3.58 6.13 23.70
C ALA A 34 3.61 6.75 25.12
N ALA A 35 3.79 8.07 25.22
CA ALA A 35 3.68 8.78 26.50
C ALA A 35 2.24 8.92 27.02
N ALA A 36 1.25 8.92 26.12
CA ALA A 36 -0.17 8.98 26.45
C ALA A 36 -0.74 7.59 26.80
N SER A 37 -0.21 6.51 26.19
CA SER A 37 -0.64 5.13 26.45
C SER A 37 -0.06 4.49 27.73
N GLY A 38 0.91 5.12 28.38
CA GLY A 38 1.42 4.74 29.71
C GLY A 38 2.06 3.34 29.83
N ASN A 39 2.16 2.60 28.73
CA ASN A 39 2.78 1.27 28.67
C ASN A 39 3.66 1.20 27.42
N GLY A 40 4.98 1.10 27.60
CA GLY A 40 5.93 0.77 26.53
C GLY A 40 5.84 -0.71 26.11
N GLY A 41 4.62 -1.21 25.96
CA GLY A 41 4.32 -2.57 25.49
C GLY A 41 4.10 -2.62 23.97
N GLU A 42 4.21 -3.81 23.42
CA GLU A 42 3.85 -4.13 22.03
C GLU A 42 2.40 -3.70 21.76
N PRO A 43 2.11 -3.09 20.58
CA PRO A 43 0.74 -2.73 20.22
C PRO A 43 -0.18 -3.96 20.20
N ASP A 44 -1.39 -3.81 20.66
CA ASP A 44 -2.42 -4.86 20.56
C ASP A 44 -3.03 -4.83 19.16
N TRP A 45 -2.34 -5.47 18.21
CA TRP A 45 -2.74 -5.52 16.80
C TRP A 45 -4.13 -6.12 16.60
N GLU A 46 -4.49 -7.14 17.39
CA GLU A 46 -5.80 -7.79 17.32
C GLU A 46 -6.91 -6.82 17.72
N ALA A 47 -6.71 -6.08 18.82
CA ALA A 47 -7.66 -5.06 19.24
C ALA A 47 -7.81 -3.93 18.23
N LEU A 48 -6.70 -3.46 17.61
CA LEU A 48 -6.72 -2.43 16.58
C LEU A 48 -7.43 -2.90 15.30
N LEU A 49 -7.22 -4.14 14.88
CA LEU A 49 -7.92 -4.76 13.74
C LEU A 49 -9.41 -4.91 14.02
N GLN A 50 -9.78 -5.32 15.24
CA GLN A 50 -11.18 -5.45 15.63
C GLN A 50 -11.87 -4.07 15.66
N GLU A 51 -11.23 -3.03 16.21
CA GLU A 51 -11.76 -1.67 16.19
C GLU A 51 -11.99 -1.17 14.76
N ALA A 52 -11.03 -1.42 13.86
CA ALA A 52 -11.16 -1.03 12.46
C ALA A 52 -12.29 -1.81 11.73
N GLN A 53 -12.50 -3.08 12.11
CA GLN A 53 -13.59 -3.91 11.61
C GLN A 53 -14.94 -3.35 12.07
N ASP A 54 -15.11 -3.09 13.36
CA ASP A 54 -16.35 -2.60 13.96
C ASP A 54 -16.75 -1.24 13.38
N GLU A 55 -15.76 -0.33 13.20
CA GLU A 55 -15.97 0.96 12.56
C GLU A 55 -16.43 0.80 11.10
N GLY A 56 -15.79 -0.08 10.36
CA GLY A 56 -16.16 -0.39 8.97
C GLY A 56 -17.58 -0.97 8.85
N GLU A 57 -17.96 -1.85 9.78
CA GLU A 57 -19.30 -2.44 9.83
C GLU A 57 -20.40 -1.40 10.04
N VAL A 58 -20.11 -0.33 10.75
CA VAL A 58 -21.08 0.76 10.97
C VAL A 58 -21.13 1.73 9.78
N GLN A 59 -19.98 2.03 9.16
CA GLN A 59 -19.85 3.16 8.25
C GLN A 59 -19.81 2.78 6.77
N ASN A 60 -19.39 1.55 6.41
CA ASN A 60 -18.99 1.19 5.05
C ASN A 60 -19.81 0.00 4.49
N GLN A 61 -21.14 0.08 4.54
CA GLN A 61 -22.07 -0.98 4.15
C GLN A 61 -22.37 -1.07 2.64
N ASN A 62 -21.58 -0.40 1.79
CA ASN A 62 -21.78 -0.44 0.34
C ASN A 62 -21.23 -1.74 -0.28
N GLN A 63 -21.56 -1.98 -1.54
CA GLN A 63 -21.23 -3.23 -2.25
C GLN A 63 -19.72 -3.50 -2.42
N PHE A 64 -18.85 -2.52 -2.17
CA PHE A 64 -17.39 -2.65 -2.26
C PHE A 64 -16.70 -2.57 -0.89
N TYR A 65 -17.46 -2.37 0.19
CA TYR A 65 -16.96 -2.24 1.56
C TYR A 65 -15.87 -1.17 1.73
N ILE A 66 -16.01 -0.05 1.00
CA ILE A 66 -15.14 1.11 1.04
C ILE A 66 -15.79 2.28 1.78
N ASP A 67 -15.00 3.34 2.06
CA ASP A 67 -15.53 4.56 2.67
C ASP A 67 -16.76 5.09 1.94
N GLU A 68 -17.78 5.48 2.68
CA GLU A 68 -19.07 5.88 2.13
C GLU A 68 -18.99 7.15 1.27
N LYS A 69 -18.06 8.07 1.57
CA LYS A 69 -17.83 9.27 0.73
C LYS A 69 -17.15 8.88 -0.58
N ALA A 70 -16.23 7.93 -0.53
CA ALA A 70 -15.60 7.39 -1.73
C ALA A 70 -16.64 6.66 -2.60
N TYR A 71 -17.49 5.85 -1.98
CA TYR A 71 -18.57 5.16 -2.68
C TYR A 71 -19.56 6.12 -3.35
N LYS A 72 -20.06 7.13 -2.64
CA LYS A 72 -20.97 8.14 -3.20
C LYS A 72 -20.42 8.91 -4.39
N ARG A 73 -19.10 9.07 -4.47
CA ARG A 73 -18.45 9.63 -5.68
C ARG A 73 -18.43 8.67 -6.86
N LEU A 74 -18.38 7.36 -6.59
CA LEU A 74 -18.36 6.33 -7.64
C LEU A 74 -19.77 5.96 -8.14
N GLU A 75 -20.74 5.91 -7.24
CA GLU A 75 -22.08 5.40 -7.47
C GLU A 75 -22.76 5.95 -8.74
N PRO A 76 -22.76 7.28 -9.02
CA PRO A 76 -23.37 7.83 -10.23
C PRO A 76 -22.75 7.33 -11.54
N HIS A 77 -21.57 6.74 -11.47
CA HIS A 77 -20.78 6.33 -12.63
C HIS A 77 -20.63 4.81 -12.76
N LEU A 78 -21.15 4.03 -11.80
CA LEU A 78 -20.90 2.60 -11.72
C LEU A 78 -21.38 1.83 -12.97
N GLU A 79 -22.58 2.12 -13.46
CA GLU A 79 -23.10 1.43 -14.66
C GLU A 79 -22.17 1.60 -15.87
N LYS A 80 -21.54 2.75 -16.03
CA LYS A 80 -20.58 3.03 -17.11
C LYS A 80 -19.23 2.33 -16.90
N LYS A 81 -18.96 1.88 -15.68
CA LYS A 81 -17.71 1.20 -15.32
C LYS A 81 -17.79 -0.31 -15.34
N LYS A 82 -19.00 -0.86 -15.45
CA LYS A 82 -19.22 -2.31 -15.48
C LYS A 82 -18.53 -2.94 -16.69
N GLY A 83 -17.60 -3.85 -16.44
CA GLY A 83 -16.85 -4.57 -17.47
C GLY A 83 -15.86 -3.74 -18.30
N ILE A 84 -15.64 -2.44 -17.98
CA ILE A 84 -14.79 -1.53 -18.78
C ILE A 84 -13.32 -1.99 -18.82
N ASN A 85 -12.88 -2.75 -17.83
CA ASN A 85 -11.48 -3.18 -17.69
C ASN A 85 -11.24 -4.62 -18.17
N SER A 86 -12.20 -5.26 -18.85
CA SER A 86 -12.07 -6.64 -19.29
C SER A 86 -10.88 -6.91 -20.21
N ASP A 87 -10.42 -5.90 -20.95
CA ASP A 87 -9.26 -5.96 -21.83
C ASP A 87 -8.02 -5.21 -21.30
N ALA A 88 -8.15 -4.49 -20.18
CA ALA A 88 -7.09 -3.62 -19.66
C ALA A 88 -5.84 -4.39 -19.17
N TYR A 89 -6.00 -5.69 -18.86
CA TYR A 89 -4.92 -6.52 -18.36
C TYR A 89 -3.80 -6.81 -19.36
N LYS A 90 -4.04 -6.61 -20.66
CA LYS A 90 -3.08 -6.97 -21.73
C LYS A 90 -1.76 -6.20 -21.64
N GLY A 91 -1.76 -4.99 -21.05
CA GLY A 91 -0.57 -4.16 -20.82
C GLY A 91 0.06 -4.30 -19.43
N TYR A 92 -0.64 -4.91 -18.48
CA TYR A 92 -0.24 -4.91 -17.06
C TYR A 92 0.97 -5.78 -16.73
N GLN A 93 1.35 -6.70 -17.62
CA GLN A 93 2.39 -7.70 -17.35
C GLN A 93 3.78 -7.28 -17.85
N SER A 94 3.91 -6.17 -18.57
CA SER A 94 5.14 -5.77 -19.26
C SER A 94 5.48 -4.28 -19.14
N GLY A 95 4.97 -3.61 -18.11
CA GLY A 95 5.23 -2.18 -17.90
C GLY A 95 6.69 -1.91 -17.49
N PRO A 96 7.23 -0.72 -17.81
CA PRO A 96 8.57 -0.29 -17.40
C PRO A 96 8.74 -0.21 -15.88
N GLU A 97 7.64 -0.15 -15.12
CA GLU A 97 7.63 -0.06 -13.67
C GLU A 97 8.36 -1.22 -12.98
N PHE A 98 8.39 -2.40 -13.61
CA PHE A 98 9.14 -3.54 -13.06
C PHE A 98 10.66 -3.39 -13.24
N ASP A 99 11.09 -2.71 -14.29
CA ASP A 99 12.49 -2.39 -14.49
C ASP A 99 12.92 -1.25 -13.57
N ASP A 100 12.03 -0.29 -13.31
CA ASP A 100 12.24 0.76 -12.31
C ASP A 100 12.36 0.16 -10.90
N LEU A 101 11.53 -0.83 -10.55
CA LEU A 101 11.64 -1.55 -9.28
C LEU A 101 12.98 -2.26 -9.16
N ARG A 102 13.46 -2.94 -10.22
CA ARG A 102 14.79 -3.58 -10.21
C ARG A 102 15.91 -2.55 -10.04
N CYS A 103 15.83 -1.44 -10.76
CA CYS A 103 16.80 -0.34 -10.63
C CYS A 103 16.83 0.21 -9.19
N PHE A 104 15.66 0.40 -8.57
CA PHE A 104 15.55 0.82 -7.17
C PHE A 104 16.20 -0.19 -6.22
N LEU A 105 15.88 -1.47 -6.35
CA LEU A 105 16.42 -2.52 -5.49
C LEU A 105 17.94 -2.69 -5.68
N GLN A 106 18.45 -2.59 -6.91
CA GLN A 106 19.88 -2.58 -7.17
C GLN A 106 20.56 -1.39 -6.48
N THR A 107 19.95 -0.21 -6.55
CA THR A 107 20.47 0.99 -5.87
C THR A 107 20.50 0.79 -4.35
N CYS A 108 19.49 0.16 -3.77
CA CYS A 108 19.49 -0.19 -2.34
C CYS A 108 20.66 -1.13 -1.99
N GLN A 109 20.88 -2.18 -2.79
CA GLN A 109 22.01 -3.10 -2.58
C GLN A 109 23.35 -2.38 -2.67
N ASP A 110 23.55 -1.54 -3.69
CA ASP A 110 24.79 -0.79 -3.89
C ASP A 110 25.09 0.17 -2.73
N LEU A 111 24.04 0.66 -2.05
CA LEU A 111 24.13 1.55 -0.90
C LEU A 111 24.11 0.81 0.45
N GLY A 112 23.98 -0.51 0.48
CA GLY A 112 23.84 -1.30 1.70
C GLY A 112 22.55 -1.02 2.49
N ILE A 113 21.47 -0.65 1.78
CA ILE A 113 20.14 -0.41 2.36
C ILE A 113 19.33 -1.71 2.25
N GLU A 114 18.73 -2.13 3.34
CA GLU A 114 17.77 -3.24 3.37
C GLU A 114 16.34 -2.69 3.28
N PRO A 115 15.70 -2.67 2.10
CA PRO A 115 14.33 -2.24 1.97
C PRO A 115 13.38 -3.39 2.34
N MET A 116 12.14 -3.04 2.72
CA MET A 116 11.01 -3.96 2.71
C MET A 116 10.02 -3.52 1.62
N LEU A 117 9.55 -4.46 0.81
CA LEU A 117 8.45 -4.22 -0.11
C LEU A 117 7.12 -4.54 0.56
N VAL A 118 6.13 -3.68 0.34
CA VAL A 118 4.75 -3.95 0.75
C VAL A 118 3.91 -4.14 -0.52
N ILE A 119 3.36 -5.33 -0.72
CA ILE A 119 2.42 -5.60 -1.80
C ILE A 119 1.02 -5.23 -1.31
N VAL A 120 0.54 -4.07 -1.75
CA VAL A 120 -0.82 -3.62 -1.48
C VAL A 120 -1.73 -4.09 -2.61
N PRO A 121 -2.78 -4.87 -2.32
CA PRO A 121 -3.73 -5.30 -3.33
C PRO A 121 -4.65 -4.17 -3.78
N VAL A 122 -5.47 -4.45 -4.77
CA VAL A 122 -6.61 -3.60 -5.16
C VAL A 122 -7.90 -4.17 -4.58
N ASN A 123 -8.96 -3.35 -4.47
CA ASN A 123 -10.26 -3.82 -4.00
C ASN A 123 -10.86 -4.82 -4.99
N GLY A 124 -10.85 -6.12 -4.64
CA GLY A 124 -11.29 -7.22 -5.50
C GLY A 124 -12.75 -7.07 -5.93
N TYR A 125 -13.65 -6.64 -5.03
CA TYR A 125 -15.06 -6.42 -5.35
C TYR A 125 -15.27 -5.39 -6.45
N TYR A 126 -14.53 -4.27 -6.39
CA TYR A 126 -14.62 -3.22 -7.41
C TYR A 126 -13.98 -3.67 -8.73
N TYR A 127 -12.81 -4.31 -8.69
CA TYR A 127 -12.12 -4.72 -9.91
C TYR A 127 -12.84 -5.85 -10.63
N ASP A 128 -13.50 -6.78 -9.91
CA ASP A 128 -14.40 -7.78 -10.50
C ASP A 128 -15.59 -7.11 -11.16
N TYR A 129 -16.22 -6.12 -10.51
CA TYR A 129 -17.31 -5.35 -11.10
C TYR A 129 -16.92 -4.66 -12.40
N THR A 130 -15.69 -4.12 -12.46
CA THR A 130 -15.17 -3.49 -13.68
C THR A 130 -14.64 -4.48 -14.71
N GLY A 131 -14.63 -5.77 -14.40
CA GLY A 131 -14.22 -6.84 -15.31
C GLY A 131 -12.71 -7.04 -15.41
N PHE A 132 -11.92 -6.50 -14.51
CA PHE A 132 -10.47 -6.74 -14.51
C PHE A 132 -10.17 -8.16 -13.99
N PRO A 133 -9.59 -9.06 -14.81
CA PRO A 133 -9.46 -10.47 -14.44
C PRO A 133 -8.59 -10.68 -13.19
N LYS A 134 -9.07 -11.54 -12.28
CA LYS A 134 -8.33 -11.90 -11.06
C LYS A 134 -6.96 -12.49 -11.39
N GLU A 135 -6.90 -13.37 -12.40
CA GLU A 135 -5.65 -14.01 -12.83
C GLU A 135 -4.60 -12.99 -13.31
N ALA A 136 -5.03 -11.85 -13.84
CA ALA A 136 -4.12 -10.80 -14.26
C ALA A 136 -3.54 -10.04 -13.05
N ARG A 137 -4.36 -9.81 -12.01
CA ARG A 137 -3.92 -9.22 -10.73
C ARG A 137 -2.92 -10.12 -10.03
N GLU A 138 -3.23 -11.42 -9.94
CA GLU A 138 -2.35 -12.41 -9.33
C GLU A 138 -0.98 -12.52 -10.04
N LYS A 139 -0.96 -12.52 -11.37
CA LYS A 139 0.30 -12.49 -12.13
C LYS A 139 1.13 -11.22 -11.88
N TYR A 140 0.47 -10.09 -11.63
CA TYR A 140 1.16 -8.86 -11.25
C TYR A 140 1.83 -8.99 -9.88
N TYR A 141 1.11 -9.48 -8.86
CA TYR A 141 1.66 -9.72 -7.53
C TYR A 141 2.79 -10.76 -7.56
N GLU A 142 2.59 -11.85 -8.30
CA GLU A 142 3.62 -12.89 -8.48
C GLU A 142 4.91 -12.32 -9.08
N LYS A 143 4.80 -11.40 -10.03
CA LYS A 143 5.97 -10.76 -10.63
C LYS A 143 6.74 -9.91 -9.62
N ILE A 144 6.04 -9.18 -8.75
CA ILE A 144 6.69 -8.42 -7.66
C ILE A 144 7.39 -9.37 -6.68
N ARG A 145 6.73 -10.47 -6.26
CA ARG A 145 7.33 -11.50 -5.40
C ARG A 145 8.62 -12.05 -5.98
N LYS A 146 8.62 -12.39 -7.28
CA LYS A 146 9.81 -12.89 -7.98
C LYS A 146 10.94 -11.86 -8.01
N ILE A 147 10.63 -10.59 -8.27
CA ILE A 147 11.64 -9.54 -8.22
C ILE A 147 12.19 -9.38 -6.81
N ALA A 148 11.34 -9.40 -5.78
CA ALA A 148 11.81 -9.35 -4.40
C ALA A 148 12.73 -10.52 -4.05
N GLU A 149 12.40 -11.72 -4.51
CA GLU A 149 13.22 -12.92 -4.36
C GLU A 149 14.58 -12.80 -5.10
N GLU A 150 14.58 -12.28 -6.34
CA GLU A 150 15.81 -12.02 -7.12
C GLU A 150 16.81 -11.14 -6.34
N TYR A 151 16.32 -10.19 -5.55
CA TYR A 151 17.13 -9.25 -4.77
C TYR A 151 17.25 -9.60 -3.28
N GLY A 152 16.64 -10.70 -2.83
CA GLY A 152 16.67 -11.13 -1.43
C GLY A 152 15.98 -10.15 -0.47
N VAL A 153 14.96 -9.43 -0.94
CA VAL A 153 14.26 -8.37 -0.20
C VAL A 153 13.06 -8.94 0.55
N LYS A 154 12.85 -8.52 1.79
CA LYS A 154 11.67 -8.87 2.58
C LYS A 154 10.40 -8.28 1.97
N VAL A 155 9.32 -9.05 2.02
CA VAL A 155 8.01 -8.65 1.49
C VAL A 155 6.96 -8.79 2.56
N ALA A 156 6.20 -7.72 2.82
CA ALA A 156 4.90 -7.77 3.46
C ALA A 156 3.85 -7.94 2.35
N ASP A 157 3.39 -9.17 2.16
CA ASP A 157 2.46 -9.51 1.07
C ASP A 157 1.02 -9.49 1.59
N LEU A 158 0.28 -8.45 1.21
CA LEU A 158 -1.13 -8.29 1.53
C LEU A 158 -2.05 -8.61 0.34
N SER A 159 -1.54 -9.26 -0.70
CA SER A 159 -2.29 -9.54 -1.94
C SER A 159 -3.51 -10.44 -1.72
N ASP A 160 -3.54 -11.23 -0.66
CA ASP A 160 -4.69 -12.06 -0.24
C ASP A 160 -5.85 -11.22 0.34
N GLN A 161 -5.62 -9.94 0.65
CA GLN A 161 -6.59 -9.04 1.26
C GLN A 161 -7.53 -8.36 0.24
N GLU A 162 -7.49 -8.72 -1.05
CA GLU A 162 -8.35 -8.14 -2.11
C GLU A 162 -9.85 -8.12 -1.74
N TYR A 163 -10.31 -9.13 -1.01
CA TYR A 163 -11.71 -9.31 -0.62
C TYR A 163 -11.96 -9.15 0.87
N THR A 164 -10.98 -8.61 1.60
CA THR A 164 -11.16 -8.31 3.02
C THR A 164 -12.00 -7.05 3.16
N LYS A 165 -13.16 -7.20 3.81
CA LYS A 165 -14.09 -6.09 4.04
C LYS A 165 -13.42 -4.99 4.86
N TYR A 166 -13.69 -3.74 4.48
CA TYR A 166 -13.20 -2.54 5.18
C TYR A 166 -11.67 -2.36 5.15
N PHE A 167 -10.97 -3.19 4.34
CA PHE A 167 -9.53 -3.06 4.16
C PHE A 167 -9.14 -1.81 3.37
N PHE A 168 -10.03 -1.35 2.49
CA PHE A 168 -9.80 -0.23 1.59
C PHE A 168 -10.63 1.00 1.97
N GLU A 169 -10.04 2.19 1.82
CA GLU A 169 -10.76 3.47 1.83
C GLU A 169 -11.51 3.69 0.50
N ASP A 170 -10.86 3.33 -0.62
CA ASP A 170 -11.46 3.39 -1.96
C ASP A 170 -11.09 2.15 -2.79
N ARG A 171 -10.85 2.31 -4.09
CA ARG A 171 -10.52 1.20 -5.00
C ARG A 171 -9.12 0.63 -4.82
N VAL A 172 -8.19 1.43 -4.31
CA VAL A 172 -6.75 1.14 -4.25
C VAL A 172 -6.07 1.62 -2.97
N HIS A 173 -6.61 2.64 -2.29
CA HIS A 173 -6.02 3.17 -1.07
C HIS A 173 -6.49 2.36 0.14
N LEU A 174 -5.57 2.15 1.08
CA LEU A 174 -5.85 1.45 2.33
C LEU A 174 -6.79 2.27 3.22
N GLY A 175 -7.78 1.61 3.78
CA GLY A 175 -8.56 2.10 4.90
C GLY A 175 -7.85 1.85 6.24
N LYS A 176 -8.51 2.16 7.36
CA LYS A 176 -7.97 1.96 8.71
C LYS A 176 -7.45 0.53 8.92
N LYS A 177 -8.25 -0.48 8.55
CA LYS A 177 -7.88 -1.89 8.70
C LYS A 177 -6.64 -2.26 7.89
N GLY A 178 -6.53 -1.78 6.64
CA GLY A 178 -5.37 -2.01 5.80
C GLY A 178 -4.12 -1.36 6.35
N TRP A 179 -4.22 -0.16 6.89
CA TRP A 179 -3.09 0.52 7.53
C TRP A 179 -2.61 -0.19 8.78
N VAL A 180 -3.50 -0.70 9.63
CA VAL A 180 -3.11 -1.50 10.82
C VAL A 180 -2.28 -2.71 10.40
N MET A 181 -2.64 -3.42 9.33
CA MET A 181 -1.89 -4.58 8.84
C MET A 181 -0.51 -4.19 8.26
N VAL A 182 -0.41 -3.02 7.61
CA VAL A 182 0.89 -2.49 7.16
C VAL A 182 1.76 -2.10 8.35
N ASP A 183 1.20 -1.43 9.35
CA ASP A 183 1.92 -0.99 10.53
C ASP A 183 2.45 -2.19 11.36
N GLU A 184 1.65 -3.25 11.49
CA GLU A 184 2.09 -4.51 12.09
C GLU A 184 3.28 -5.11 11.34
N SER A 185 3.21 -5.17 10.00
CA SER A 185 4.28 -5.68 9.15
C SER A 185 5.56 -4.83 9.27
N LEU A 186 5.42 -3.52 9.35
CA LEU A 186 6.54 -2.60 9.57
C LEU A 186 7.15 -2.77 10.96
N TYR A 187 6.31 -2.91 11.98
CA TYR A 187 6.76 -3.15 13.35
C TYR A 187 7.61 -4.42 13.44
N GLU A 188 7.15 -5.53 12.86
CA GLU A 188 7.89 -6.79 12.82
C GLU A 188 9.18 -6.71 11.99
N PHE A 189 9.22 -5.85 10.98
CA PHE A 189 10.42 -5.64 10.17
C PHE A 189 11.52 -4.92 10.94
N TYR A 190 11.16 -3.97 11.82
CA TYR A 190 12.10 -3.15 12.59
C TYR A 190 12.45 -3.72 13.99
N LYS A 191 11.79 -4.78 14.43
CA LYS A 191 12.01 -5.48 15.71
C LYS A 191 13.26 -6.36 15.67
#